data_a0571289763203f5871eab702f84ddaa
#
_entry.id   a0571289763203f5871eab702f84ddaa
#
_cell.length_a   1.000
_cell.length_b   1.000
_cell.length_c   1.000
_cell.angle_alpha   90.00
_cell.angle_beta   90.00
_cell.angle_gamma   90.00
#
_symmetry.space_group_name_H-M   'P 1'
#
loop_
_entity.id
_entity.type
_entity.pdbx_description
1 polymer ?
#
loop_
_entity_poly.entity_id
_entity_poly.type
_entity_poly.pdbx_seq_one_letter_code
_entity_poly.pdbx_strand_id
1 'polypeptide(L)'
;MGLDNGIYVKSNRRNLTREDMPQGIVFPFDEDYNGIEILYWRKNWGLRNAVMNHFGCRSSSVDQYYFNIETPSQVLEFIEIIASFLDEERWEDDGNSIWSYEEERPNLIQNIINLALIHAFMRENPDVYLVFYDSY
;
A
#
# COMPACT_ATOMS: atom_id res chain seq x y z
N MET A 1 0.01 12.87 -17.19
CA MET A 1 -0.83 12.20 -16.20
C MET A 1 0.03 11.53 -15.14
N GLY A 2 -0.42 11.56 -13.90
CA GLY A 2 0.30 10.97 -12.80
C GLY A 2 -0.08 9.52 -12.56
N LEU A 3 0.82 8.74 -12.03
CA LEU A 3 0.54 7.43 -11.49
C LEU A 3 0.34 7.57 -9.99
N ASP A 4 -0.80 7.13 -9.49
CA ASP A 4 -1.10 7.09 -8.07
C ASP A 4 -1.42 5.65 -7.66
N ASN A 5 -0.86 5.24 -6.53
CA ASN A 5 -1.11 3.93 -5.93
C ASN A 5 -1.41 4.10 -4.45
N GLY A 6 -2.25 3.24 -3.93
CA GLY A 6 -2.56 3.27 -2.51
C GLY A 6 -3.28 2.02 -2.04
N ILE A 7 -3.54 1.99 -0.74
CA ILE A 7 -4.27 0.90 -0.11
C ILE A 7 -5.38 1.47 0.76
N TYR A 8 -6.59 0.94 0.57
CA TYR A 8 -7.75 1.19 1.42
C TYR A 8 -7.99 0.00 2.35
N VAL A 9 -8.44 0.29 3.58
CA VAL A 9 -8.92 -0.73 4.52
C VAL A 9 -10.43 -0.80 4.42
N LYS A 10 -10.96 -2.00 4.23
CA LYS A 10 -12.40 -2.23 4.13
C LYS A 10 -12.82 -3.46 4.94
N SER A 11 -14.13 -3.59 5.18
CA SER A 11 -14.73 -4.76 5.79
C SER A 11 -15.93 -5.20 4.95
N ASN A 12 -16.15 -6.51 4.85
CA ASN A 12 -17.33 -7.06 4.18
C ASN A 12 -18.52 -7.25 5.14
N ARG A 13 -18.40 -6.84 6.41
CA ARG A 13 -19.45 -6.97 7.43
C ARG A 13 -19.91 -5.66 8.05
N ARG A 14 -19.06 -4.63 8.02
CA ARG A 14 -19.33 -3.37 8.73
C ARG A 14 -18.66 -2.20 8.01
N ASN A 15 -19.10 -1.01 8.34
CA ASN A 15 -18.47 0.21 7.85
C ASN A 15 -17.40 0.63 8.86
N LEU A 16 -16.15 0.56 8.45
CA LEU A 16 -15.02 0.97 9.28
C LEU A 16 -14.85 2.48 9.25
N THR A 17 -14.38 3.02 10.36
CA THR A 17 -13.97 4.41 10.49
C THR A 17 -12.52 4.49 10.94
N ARG A 18 -11.91 5.67 10.86
CA ARG A 18 -10.54 5.88 11.34
C ARG A 18 -10.38 5.52 12.82
N GLU A 19 -11.44 5.70 13.61
CA GLU A 19 -11.43 5.37 15.02
C GLU A 19 -11.30 3.88 15.28
N ASP A 20 -11.71 3.04 14.32
CA ASP A 20 -11.58 1.59 14.41
C ASP A 20 -10.15 1.13 14.14
N MET A 21 -9.32 1.98 13.56
CA MET A 21 -7.96 1.62 13.16
C MET A 21 -7.02 1.52 14.36
N PRO A 22 -5.97 0.68 14.27
CA PRO A 22 -4.96 0.59 15.34
C PRO A 22 -4.30 1.93 15.60
N GLN A 23 -3.92 2.16 16.86
CA GLN A 23 -3.12 3.33 17.21
C GLN A 23 -1.75 3.25 16.53
N GLY A 24 -1.23 4.38 16.13
CA GLY A 24 0.09 4.45 15.51
C GLY A 24 0.06 4.57 14.01
N ILE A 25 -1.09 4.35 13.37
CA ILE A 25 -1.22 4.57 11.93
C ILE A 25 -1.15 6.06 11.63
N VAL A 26 -0.33 6.41 10.65
CA VAL A 26 -0.24 7.77 10.10
C VAL A 26 -0.94 7.75 8.74
N PHE A 27 -2.09 8.40 8.67
CA PHE A 27 -2.88 8.43 7.44
C PHE A 27 -2.24 9.38 6.42
N PRO A 28 -2.14 8.97 5.14
CA PRO A 28 -1.55 9.83 4.10
C PRO A 28 -2.40 11.06 3.76
N PHE A 29 -3.71 11.03 4.06
CA PHE A 29 -4.63 12.12 3.78
C PHE A 29 -5.45 12.45 5.03
N ASP A 30 -5.88 13.72 5.13
CA ASP A 30 -6.68 14.19 6.26
C ASP A 30 -8.13 13.69 6.20
N GLU A 31 -8.62 13.40 5.01
CA GLU A 31 -10.00 12.96 4.79
C GLU A 31 -10.04 11.65 4.00
N ASP A 32 -11.10 10.87 4.24
CA ASP A 32 -11.36 9.64 3.50
C ASP A 32 -12.22 9.96 2.28
N TYR A 33 -11.80 9.45 1.11
CA TYR A 33 -12.56 9.63 -0.13
C TYR A 33 -13.28 8.35 -0.55
N ASN A 34 -12.54 7.29 -0.87
CA ASN A 34 -13.10 6.01 -1.31
C ASN A 34 -13.00 4.93 -0.24
N GLY A 35 -12.56 5.29 0.94
CA GLY A 35 -12.31 4.39 2.06
C GLY A 35 -11.21 4.95 2.93
N ILE A 36 -10.83 4.18 3.95
CA ILE A 36 -9.75 4.57 4.86
C ILE A 36 -8.43 4.22 4.20
N GLU A 37 -7.72 5.22 3.72
CA GLU A 37 -6.44 5.02 3.04
C GLU A 37 -5.30 5.01 4.05
N ILE A 38 -4.44 4.00 3.96
CA ILE A 38 -3.31 3.81 4.89
C ILE A 38 -1.95 3.80 4.20
N LEU A 39 -1.94 3.83 2.87
CA LEU A 39 -0.71 3.83 2.09
C LEU A 39 -0.96 4.59 0.79
N TYR A 40 -0.01 5.42 0.40
CA TYR A 40 -0.10 6.18 -0.84
C TYR A 40 1.29 6.37 -1.45
N TRP A 41 1.39 6.12 -2.76
CA TRP A 41 2.59 6.44 -3.55
C TRP A 41 2.19 7.23 -4.77
N ARG A 42 3.01 8.20 -5.11
CA ARG A 42 2.84 8.97 -6.34
C ARG A 42 4.03 8.76 -7.25
N LYS A 43 3.76 8.37 -8.50
CA LYS A 43 4.78 8.21 -9.56
C LYS A 43 5.94 7.31 -9.14
N ASN A 44 5.63 6.24 -8.43
CA ASN A 44 6.62 5.25 -8.00
C ASN A 44 6.46 3.98 -8.83
N TRP A 45 6.96 4.01 -10.05
CA TRP A 45 6.77 2.95 -11.04
C TRP A 45 7.45 1.65 -10.64
N GLY A 46 8.66 1.73 -10.08
CA GLY A 46 9.41 0.54 -9.70
C GLY A 46 8.71 -0.27 -8.61
N LEU A 47 8.27 0.41 -7.57
CA LEU A 47 7.57 -0.23 -6.47
C LEU A 47 6.20 -0.77 -6.91
N ARG A 48 5.48 0.02 -7.70
CA ARG A 48 4.21 -0.40 -8.29
C ARG A 48 4.38 -1.67 -9.12
N ASN A 49 5.40 -1.71 -9.98
CA ASN A 49 5.64 -2.88 -10.82
C ASN A 49 6.00 -4.12 -10.00
N ALA A 50 6.79 -3.96 -8.95
CA ALA A 50 7.13 -5.07 -8.05
C ALA A 50 5.89 -5.65 -7.37
N VAL A 51 4.99 -4.79 -6.89
CA VAL A 51 3.73 -5.21 -6.28
C VAL A 51 2.83 -5.93 -7.28
N MET A 52 2.63 -5.33 -8.45
CA MET A 52 1.76 -5.91 -9.48
C MET A 52 2.28 -7.27 -9.96
N ASN A 53 3.59 -7.39 -10.16
CA ASN A 53 4.20 -8.64 -10.59
C ASN A 53 4.08 -9.73 -9.51
N HIS A 54 4.32 -9.37 -8.26
CA HIS A 54 4.27 -10.33 -7.15
C HIS A 54 2.86 -10.93 -6.98
N PHE A 55 1.84 -10.10 -7.04
CA PHE A 55 0.46 -10.54 -6.87
C PHE A 55 -0.19 -11.05 -8.16
N GLY A 56 0.58 -11.16 -9.23
CA GLY A 56 0.09 -11.68 -10.51
C GLY A 56 -0.81 -10.73 -11.27
N CYS A 57 -0.81 -9.46 -10.90
CA CYS A 57 -1.61 -8.45 -11.58
C CYS A 57 -0.86 -7.90 -12.78
N ARG A 58 -1.57 -7.61 -13.84
CA ARG A 58 -0.99 -7.02 -15.04
C ARG A 58 -1.52 -5.63 -15.24
N SER A 59 -0.66 -4.77 -15.79
CA SER A 59 -1.10 -3.46 -16.25
C SER A 59 -2.23 -3.64 -17.26
N SER A 60 -3.35 -2.99 -17.00
CA SER A 60 -4.46 -3.02 -17.94
C SER A 60 -4.49 -1.72 -18.73
N SER A 61 -5.23 -1.72 -19.83
CA SER A 61 -5.43 -0.51 -20.63
C SER A 61 -6.46 0.45 -20.01
N VAL A 62 -7.05 0.08 -18.89
CA VAL A 62 -7.96 0.97 -18.15
C VAL A 62 -7.17 1.89 -17.23
N ASP A 63 -7.71 3.06 -16.96
CA ASP A 63 -7.05 4.09 -16.15
C ASP A 63 -6.94 3.72 -14.67
N GLN A 64 -7.70 2.74 -14.21
CA GLN A 64 -7.72 2.31 -12.81
C GLN A 64 -7.78 0.80 -12.74
N TYR A 65 -7.06 0.26 -11.76
CA TYR A 65 -7.06 -1.15 -11.48
C TYR A 65 -7.09 -1.37 -9.97
N TYR A 66 -7.82 -2.39 -9.54
CA TYR A 66 -7.96 -2.71 -8.11
C TYR A 66 -7.74 -4.20 -7.90
N PHE A 67 -7.10 -4.57 -6.81
CA PHE A 67 -7.09 -5.95 -6.35
C PHE A 67 -7.13 -6.00 -4.83
N ASN A 68 -7.65 -7.09 -4.29
CA ASN A 68 -7.82 -7.27 -2.87
C ASN A 68 -6.66 -8.03 -2.25
N ILE A 69 -6.27 -7.59 -1.05
CA ILE A 69 -5.33 -8.28 -0.17
C ILE A 69 -6.18 -8.79 0.99
N GLU A 70 -6.46 -10.10 0.99
CA GLU A 70 -7.50 -10.66 1.85
C GLU A 70 -6.97 -11.35 3.11
N THR A 71 -5.69 -11.69 3.15
CA THR A 71 -5.12 -12.44 4.26
C THR A 71 -3.96 -11.69 4.92
N PRO A 72 -3.75 -11.91 6.23
CA PRO A 72 -2.57 -11.35 6.90
C PRO A 72 -1.25 -11.78 6.24
N SER A 73 -1.18 -13.01 5.72
CA SER A 73 0.00 -13.50 5.01
C SER A 73 0.34 -12.63 3.80
N GLN A 74 -0.66 -12.22 3.03
CA GLN A 74 -0.46 -11.34 1.88
C GLN A 74 0.02 -9.95 2.29
N VAL A 75 -0.40 -9.48 3.46
CA VAL A 75 0.09 -8.20 4.01
C VAL A 75 1.59 -8.30 4.30
N LEU A 76 2.05 -9.42 4.87
CA LEU A 76 3.49 -9.64 5.10
C LEU A 76 4.27 -9.67 3.80
N GLU A 77 3.73 -10.30 2.76
CA GLU A 77 4.35 -10.29 1.42
C GLU A 77 4.48 -8.87 0.88
N PHE A 78 3.46 -8.04 1.08
CA PHE A 78 3.48 -6.64 0.67
C PHE A 78 4.57 -5.87 1.44
N ILE A 79 4.66 -6.08 2.75
CA ILE A 79 5.71 -5.47 3.58
C ILE A 79 7.10 -5.84 3.07
N GLU A 80 7.33 -7.11 2.73
CA GLU A 80 8.61 -7.56 2.21
C GLU A 80 9.00 -6.86 0.92
N ILE A 81 8.04 -6.62 0.03
CA ILE A 81 8.28 -5.88 -1.21
C ILE A 81 8.74 -4.46 -0.89
N ILE A 82 8.03 -3.75 -0.02
CA ILE A 82 8.40 -2.38 0.36
C ILE A 82 9.77 -2.37 1.03
N ALA A 83 10.00 -3.29 1.97
CA ALA A 83 11.26 -3.37 2.70
C ALA A 83 12.46 -3.61 1.77
N SER A 84 12.25 -4.34 0.67
CA SER A 84 13.33 -4.58 -0.30
C SER A 84 13.80 -3.29 -0.97
N PHE A 85 12.96 -2.28 -1.07
CA PHE A 85 13.30 -0.98 -1.64
C PHE A 85 13.96 -0.03 -0.64
N LEU A 86 14.08 -0.45 0.63
CA LEU A 86 14.92 0.27 1.61
C LEU A 86 16.40 0.01 1.39
N ASP A 87 16.75 -0.91 0.50
CA ASP A 87 18.10 -1.10 0.00
C ASP A 87 18.37 -0.01 -1.04
N GLU A 88 19.33 0.88 -0.78
CA GLU A 88 19.62 2.01 -1.67
C GLU A 88 20.04 1.56 -3.07
N GLU A 89 20.81 0.48 -3.17
CA GLU A 89 21.25 -0.06 -4.45
C GLU A 89 20.04 -0.55 -5.27
N ARG A 90 19.10 -1.24 -4.64
CA ARG A 90 17.88 -1.67 -5.33
C ARG A 90 17.01 -0.49 -5.74
N TRP A 91 16.91 0.52 -4.89
CA TRP A 91 16.17 1.74 -5.23
C TRP A 91 16.75 2.40 -6.47
N GLU A 92 18.07 2.50 -6.55
CA GLU A 92 18.78 3.09 -7.70
C GLU A 92 18.57 2.28 -8.98
N ASP A 93 18.60 0.94 -8.87
CA ASP A 93 18.48 0.05 -10.02
C ASP A 93 17.03 -0.13 -10.49
N ASP A 94 16.10 -0.33 -9.57
CA ASP A 94 14.73 -0.75 -9.86
C ASP A 94 13.66 0.24 -9.43
N GLY A 95 14.01 1.29 -8.70
CA GLY A 95 13.04 2.22 -8.13
C GLY A 95 12.19 2.93 -9.16
N ASN A 96 12.84 3.45 -10.20
CA ASN A 96 12.16 4.16 -11.29
C ASN A 96 11.08 5.13 -10.80
N SER A 97 11.45 5.97 -9.84
CA SER A 97 10.57 6.96 -9.22
C SER A 97 11.10 8.36 -9.51
N ILE A 98 10.20 9.35 -9.49
CA ILE A 98 10.60 10.75 -9.54
C ILE A 98 11.25 11.22 -8.23
N TRP A 99 11.09 10.43 -7.15
CA TRP A 99 11.63 10.76 -5.84
C TRP A 99 12.97 10.08 -5.63
N SER A 100 13.91 10.77 -4.98
CA SER A 100 15.17 10.15 -4.59
C SER A 100 14.94 9.13 -3.47
N TYR A 101 15.92 8.27 -3.24
CA TYR A 101 15.89 7.33 -2.13
C TYR A 101 15.70 8.04 -0.79
N GLU A 102 16.45 9.12 -0.57
CA GLU A 102 16.37 9.88 0.67
C GLU A 102 15.02 10.56 0.88
N GLU A 103 14.40 11.03 -0.20
CA GLU A 103 13.08 11.65 -0.14
C GLU A 103 11.97 10.64 0.16
N GLU A 104 12.04 9.44 -0.43
CA GLU A 104 10.97 8.44 -0.30
C GLU A 104 11.17 7.51 0.89
N ARG A 105 12.37 7.36 1.39
CA ARG A 105 12.68 6.44 2.49
C ARG A 105 11.77 6.62 3.72
N PRO A 106 11.52 7.84 4.23
CA PRO A 106 10.62 8.01 5.38
C PRO A 106 9.20 7.52 5.09
N ASN A 107 8.71 7.71 3.88
CA ASN A 107 7.39 7.24 3.48
C ASN A 107 7.35 5.71 3.43
N LEU A 108 8.38 5.07 2.90
CA LEU A 108 8.46 3.61 2.86
C LEU A 108 8.46 3.01 4.26
N ILE A 109 9.20 3.62 5.18
CA ILE A 109 9.25 3.18 6.58
C ILE A 109 7.86 3.32 7.21
N GLN A 110 7.20 4.45 7.00
CA GLN A 110 5.85 4.65 7.55
C GLN A 110 4.84 3.68 6.95
N ASN A 111 4.96 3.36 5.67
CA ASN A 111 4.13 2.35 5.01
C ASN A 111 4.28 0.99 5.69
N ILE A 112 5.51 0.59 6.00
CA ILE A 112 5.79 -0.68 6.69
C ILE A 112 5.15 -0.68 8.08
N ILE A 113 5.29 0.41 8.82
CA ILE A 113 4.69 0.55 10.15
C ILE A 113 3.17 0.41 10.06
N ASN A 114 2.54 1.14 9.15
CA ASN A 114 1.09 1.08 8.96
C ASN A 114 0.63 -0.33 8.61
N LEU A 115 1.33 -0.99 7.68
CA LEU A 115 0.96 -2.35 7.27
C LEU A 115 1.20 -3.38 8.38
N ALA A 116 2.23 -3.21 9.21
CA ALA A 116 2.47 -4.09 10.35
C ALA A 116 1.33 -3.99 11.38
N LEU A 117 0.86 -2.77 11.65
CA LEU A 117 -0.28 -2.54 12.54
C LEU A 117 -1.56 -3.14 11.96
N ILE A 118 -1.77 -2.98 10.66
CA ILE A 118 -2.94 -3.55 9.96
C ILE A 118 -2.85 -5.08 9.91
N HIS A 119 -1.66 -5.64 9.76
CA HIS A 119 -1.48 -7.09 9.83
C HIS A 119 -2.03 -7.66 11.15
N ALA A 120 -1.66 -7.06 12.27
CA ALA A 120 -2.16 -7.47 13.58
C ALA A 120 -3.68 -7.28 13.69
N PHE A 121 -4.19 -6.16 13.19
CA PHE A 121 -5.62 -5.87 13.19
C PHE A 121 -6.41 -6.89 12.38
N MET A 122 -5.93 -7.29 11.21
CA MET A 122 -6.58 -8.28 10.35
C MET A 122 -6.58 -9.67 10.98
N ARG A 123 -5.56 -10.02 11.74
CA ARG A 123 -5.54 -11.30 12.46
C ARG A 123 -6.66 -11.39 13.49
N GLU A 124 -7.01 -10.28 14.11
CA GLU A 124 -8.09 -10.20 15.11
C GLU A 124 -9.46 -9.91 14.50
N ASN A 125 -9.48 -9.43 13.24
CA ASN A 125 -10.71 -9.03 12.56
C ASN A 125 -10.76 -9.67 11.17
N PRO A 126 -11.19 -10.95 11.06
CA PRO A 126 -11.20 -11.68 9.79
C PRO A 126 -12.08 -11.10 8.69
N ASP A 127 -12.99 -10.19 9.06
CA ASP A 127 -13.85 -9.47 8.13
C ASP A 127 -13.13 -8.35 7.38
N VAL A 128 -11.94 -7.98 7.82
CA VAL A 128 -11.17 -6.86 7.27
C VAL A 128 -10.29 -7.35 6.12
N TYR A 129 -10.26 -6.57 5.05
CA TYR A 129 -9.39 -6.80 3.90
C TYR A 129 -8.86 -5.46 3.39
N LEU A 130 -7.84 -5.53 2.53
CA LEU A 130 -7.25 -4.34 1.94
C LEU A 130 -7.54 -4.32 0.45
N VAL A 131 -7.62 -3.12 -0.11
CA VAL A 131 -7.77 -2.93 -1.56
C VAL A 131 -6.60 -2.07 -2.03
N PHE A 132 -5.77 -2.65 -2.89
CA PHE A 132 -4.72 -1.90 -3.58
C PHE A 132 -5.31 -1.31 -4.86
N TYR A 133 -5.05 -0.04 -5.12
CA TYR A 133 -5.48 0.58 -6.36
C TYR A 133 -4.28 1.09 -7.16
N ASP A 134 -4.45 1.08 -8.47
CA ASP A 134 -3.47 1.56 -9.45
C ASP A 134 -4.21 2.52 -10.38
N SER A 135 -3.89 3.81 -10.31
CA SER A 135 -4.56 4.86 -11.07
C SER A 135 -3.54 5.65 -11.89
N TYR A 136 -3.78 5.73 -13.17
CA TYR A 136 -2.92 6.50 -14.09
C TYR A 136 -3.38 7.93 -14.24
#